data_2ee798a94600b6cb1bc8420bd985f345
#
_entry.id   2ee798a94600b6cb1bc8420bd985f345
#
_cell.length_a   1.000
_cell.length_b   1.000
_cell.length_c   1.000
_cell.angle_alpha   90.00
_cell.angle_beta   90.00
_cell.angle_gamma   90.00
#
_symmetry.space_group_name_H-M   'P 1'
#
loop_
_entity.id
_entity.type
_entity.pdbx_description
1 polymer ?
#
loop_
_entity_poly.entity_id
_entity_poly.type
_entity_poly.pdbx_seq_one_letter_code
_entity_poly.pdbx_strand_id
1 'polypeptide(L)'
;ERFVAVDTEFRRRDTFYPQVALLQLCWRKESYLIDPTKISDLNSVAELLADSRVIKLIHSPSEDLEVFDRWLQMTPAPLFDTQRALAILGRGFGLGYRAMVEMYTGDVISKEETTSDWLKRPLTDRQLSYAALDVTYLRQIGEELYDKCEETQRLAWVLEDTARLTFGGRGPAAKFKSAWKMKPR
;
A
#
# COMPACT_ATOMS: atom_id res chain seq x y z
N GLU A 1 11.15 -9.38 13.17
CA GLU A 1 10.55 -8.07 12.82
C GLU A 1 9.04 -8.20 12.72
N ARG A 2 8.29 -7.36 13.44
CA ARG A 2 6.83 -7.43 13.52
C ARG A 2 6.12 -6.78 12.32
N PHE A 3 6.74 -5.77 11.71
CA PHE A 3 6.12 -4.93 10.69
C PHE A 3 6.96 -4.81 9.42
N VAL A 4 6.29 -4.72 8.29
CA VAL A 4 6.85 -4.26 7.02
C VAL A 4 5.90 -3.23 6.42
N ALA A 5 6.41 -2.06 6.02
CA ALA A 5 5.63 -1.13 5.21
C ALA A 5 5.68 -1.57 3.76
N VAL A 6 4.56 -1.43 3.07
CA VAL A 6 4.38 -1.91 1.69
C VAL A 6 3.66 -0.85 0.89
N ASP A 7 4.18 -0.55 -0.30
CA ASP A 7 3.54 0.32 -1.28
C ASP A 7 3.85 -0.17 -2.69
N THR A 8 3.07 0.24 -3.70
CA THR A 8 3.30 -0.15 -5.09
C THR A 8 3.17 1.04 -6.03
N GLU A 9 4.10 1.13 -6.99
CA GLU A 9 3.91 1.98 -8.15
C GLU A 9 3.48 1.16 -9.35
N PHE A 10 2.49 1.66 -10.07
CA PHE A 10 1.91 0.96 -11.21
C PHE A 10 1.39 1.94 -12.27
N ARG A 11 1.23 1.46 -13.48
CA ARG A 11 0.58 2.21 -14.56
C ARG A 11 -0.82 1.68 -14.83
N ARG A 12 -1.81 2.59 -14.88
CA ARG A 12 -3.19 2.33 -15.29
C ARG A 12 -3.68 3.45 -16.21
N ARG A 13 -3.15 3.54 -17.42
CA ARG A 13 -3.58 4.58 -18.38
C ARG A 13 -4.49 4.01 -19.48
N ASP A 14 -4.05 2.94 -20.14
CA ASP A 14 -4.69 2.37 -21.34
C ASP A 14 -5.09 0.91 -21.12
N THR A 15 -4.98 0.39 -19.90
CA THR A 15 -5.28 -1.00 -19.54
C THR A 15 -6.37 -1.06 -18.47
N PHE A 16 -7.23 -2.07 -18.58
CA PHE A 16 -8.26 -2.33 -17.57
C PHE A 16 -7.64 -2.72 -16.22
N TYR A 17 -6.48 -3.41 -16.26
CA TYR A 17 -5.76 -3.85 -15.08
C TYR A 17 -4.48 -3.02 -14.84
N PRO A 18 -4.10 -2.79 -13.58
CA PRO A 18 -2.85 -2.12 -13.27
C PRO A 18 -1.66 -2.99 -13.69
N GLN A 19 -0.65 -2.34 -14.27
CA GLN A 19 0.63 -2.94 -14.58
C GLN A 19 1.63 -2.51 -13.52
N VAL A 20 2.08 -3.46 -12.68
CA VAL A 20 3.07 -3.18 -11.65
C VAL A 20 4.36 -2.64 -12.24
N ALA A 21 4.92 -1.63 -11.63
CA ALA A 21 6.17 -1.00 -12.05
C ALA A 21 7.26 -1.05 -10.99
N LEU A 22 6.88 -0.95 -9.71
CA LEU A 22 7.80 -1.03 -8.58
C LEU A 22 7.05 -1.54 -7.35
N LEU A 23 7.70 -2.36 -6.54
CA LEU A 23 7.27 -2.70 -5.20
C LEU A 23 8.24 -2.05 -4.21
N GLN A 24 7.69 -1.30 -3.26
CA GLN A 24 8.45 -0.70 -2.18
C GLN A 24 8.18 -1.44 -0.88
N LEU A 25 9.23 -1.76 -0.16
CA LEU A 25 9.17 -2.35 1.18
C LEU A 25 10.06 -1.55 2.13
N CYS A 26 9.60 -1.30 3.37
CA CYS A 26 10.49 -0.90 4.45
C CYS A 26 10.51 -2.00 5.51
N TRP A 27 11.65 -2.71 5.58
CA TRP A 27 11.92 -3.82 6.47
C TRP A 27 13.13 -3.51 7.34
N ARG A 28 13.04 -3.67 8.64
CA ARG A 28 14.14 -3.37 9.59
C ARG A 28 14.73 -1.96 9.42
N LYS A 29 13.89 -0.98 9.11
CA LYS A 29 14.25 0.42 8.83
C LYS A 29 15.10 0.63 7.56
N GLU A 30 15.21 -0.38 6.72
CA GLU A 30 15.82 -0.28 5.40
C GLU A 30 14.73 -0.33 4.32
N SER A 31 14.86 0.55 3.31
CA SER A 31 13.94 0.58 2.18
C SER A 31 14.48 -0.27 1.03
N TYR A 32 13.63 -1.17 0.54
CA TYR A 32 13.92 -2.05 -0.59
C TYR A 32 13.02 -1.65 -1.76
N LEU A 33 13.62 -1.31 -2.88
CA LEU A 33 12.93 -1.00 -4.12
C LEU A 33 13.10 -2.18 -5.08
N ILE A 34 12.03 -2.92 -5.28
CA ILE A 34 12.03 -4.17 -6.04
C ILE A 34 11.44 -3.91 -7.42
N ASP A 35 12.27 -4.06 -8.46
CA ASP A 35 11.86 -3.89 -9.85
C ASP A 35 11.35 -5.20 -10.45
N PRO A 36 10.02 -5.36 -10.58
CA PRO A 36 9.42 -6.59 -11.11
C PRO A 36 9.73 -6.82 -12.60
N THR A 37 10.23 -5.79 -13.29
CA THR A 37 10.64 -5.91 -14.70
C THR A 37 12.03 -6.56 -14.85
N LYS A 38 12.78 -6.68 -13.75
CA LYS A 38 14.16 -7.19 -13.72
C LYS A 38 14.31 -8.47 -12.92
N ILE A 39 13.42 -8.74 -11.98
CA ILE A 39 13.47 -9.87 -11.06
C ILE A 39 12.37 -10.86 -11.46
N SER A 40 12.75 -12.08 -11.79
CA SER A 40 11.83 -13.17 -12.15
C SER A 40 11.45 -14.04 -10.95
N ASP A 41 12.34 -14.18 -9.96
CA ASP A 41 12.05 -14.94 -8.74
C ASP A 41 11.60 -14.00 -7.61
N LEU A 42 10.32 -14.09 -7.29
CA LEU A 42 9.66 -13.29 -6.27
C LEU A 42 9.18 -14.14 -5.08
N ASN A 43 9.63 -15.39 -4.98
CA ASN A 43 9.17 -16.31 -3.94
C ASN A 43 9.40 -15.73 -2.53
N SER A 44 10.58 -15.18 -2.24
CA SER A 44 10.87 -14.59 -0.92
C SER A 44 9.99 -13.37 -0.61
N VAL A 45 9.62 -12.60 -1.64
CA VAL A 45 8.67 -11.48 -1.50
C VAL A 45 7.28 -12.01 -1.18
N ALA A 46 6.82 -13.00 -1.93
CA ALA A 46 5.51 -13.62 -1.71
C ALA A 46 5.42 -14.27 -0.32
N GLU A 47 6.46 -14.96 0.12
CA GLU A 47 6.57 -15.54 1.46
C GLU A 47 6.47 -14.47 2.54
N LEU A 48 7.21 -13.36 2.42
CA LEU A 48 7.13 -12.24 3.36
C LEU A 48 5.72 -11.63 3.41
N LEU A 49 5.11 -11.42 2.24
CA LEU A 49 3.77 -10.85 2.15
C LEU A 49 2.69 -11.79 2.69
N ALA A 50 2.90 -13.10 2.65
CA ALA A 50 2.00 -14.13 3.19
C ALA A 50 2.27 -14.46 4.66
N ASP A 51 3.41 -14.09 5.24
CA ASP A 51 3.78 -14.46 6.62
C ASP A 51 2.81 -13.82 7.63
N SER A 52 2.01 -14.64 8.28
CA SER A 52 1.02 -14.19 9.27
C SER A 52 1.61 -13.56 10.53
N ARG A 53 2.92 -13.76 10.78
CA ARG A 53 3.65 -13.16 11.91
C ARG A 53 4.08 -11.72 11.64
N VAL A 54 4.05 -11.29 10.38
CA VAL A 54 4.50 -9.97 9.93
C VAL A 54 3.29 -9.16 9.49
N ILE A 55 3.07 -8.02 10.11
CA ILE A 55 1.98 -7.11 9.76
C ILE A 55 2.44 -6.20 8.61
N LYS A 56 1.67 -6.17 7.51
CA LYS A 56 1.90 -5.29 6.38
C LYS A 56 1.19 -3.97 6.64
N LEU A 57 1.98 -2.93 6.88
CA LEU A 57 1.50 -1.56 7.00
C LEU A 57 1.31 -0.99 5.60
N ILE A 58 0.13 -0.48 5.32
CA ILE A 58 -0.23 0.04 4.00
C ILE A 58 -1.17 1.24 4.18
N HIS A 59 -1.29 2.11 3.18
CA HIS A 59 -2.19 3.26 3.24
C HIS A 59 -3.21 3.23 2.11
N SER A 60 -4.51 3.08 2.44
CA SER A 60 -5.59 3.08 1.43
C SER A 60 -5.41 2.03 0.31
N PRO A 61 -5.24 0.75 0.61
CA PRO A 61 -4.64 -0.28 -0.25
C PRO A 61 -5.51 -0.78 -1.41
N SER A 62 -6.61 -0.15 -1.75
CA SER A 62 -7.59 -0.69 -2.70
C SER A 62 -6.99 -0.97 -4.10
N GLU A 63 -6.07 -0.13 -4.57
CA GLU A 63 -5.41 -0.30 -5.86
C GLU A 63 -4.23 -1.25 -5.76
N ASP A 64 -3.46 -1.19 -4.67
CA ASP A 64 -2.34 -2.11 -4.40
C ASP A 64 -2.82 -3.56 -4.29
N LEU A 65 -3.96 -3.80 -3.65
CA LEU A 65 -4.55 -5.13 -3.56
C LEU A 65 -4.91 -5.69 -4.94
N GLU A 66 -5.35 -4.85 -5.86
CA GLU A 66 -5.58 -5.26 -7.25
C GLU A 66 -4.25 -5.56 -7.96
N VAL A 67 -3.20 -4.77 -7.71
CA VAL A 67 -1.85 -5.05 -8.21
C VAL A 67 -1.36 -6.39 -7.71
N PHE A 68 -1.42 -6.69 -6.42
CA PHE A 68 -0.98 -7.96 -5.85
C PHE A 68 -1.78 -9.16 -6.37
N ASP A 69 -3.11 -9.03 -6.47
CA ASP A 69 -3.97 -10.09 -7.01
C ASP A 69 -3.60 -10.43 -8.45
N ARG A 70 -3.29 -9.42 -9.27
CA ARG A 70 -2.93 -9.62 -10.68
C ARG A 70 -1.51 -10.09 -10.88
N TRP A 71 -0.58 -9.51 -10.15
CA TRP A 71 0.85 -9.75 -10.34
C TRP A 71 1.32 -11.02 -9.63
N LEU A 72 1.01 -11.17 -8.34
CA LEU A 72 1.46 -12.30 -7.53
C LEU A 72 0.36 -13.37 -7.29
N GLN A 73 -0.86 -13.14 -7.77
CA GLN A 73 -2.03 -13.98 -7.53
C GLN A 73 -2.27 -14.25 -6.03
N MET A 74 -1.94 -13.27 -5.19
CA MET A 74 -2.10 -13.34 -3.75
C MET A 74 -2.60 -12.01 -3.18
N THR A 75 -3.10 -12.08 -1.96
CA THR A 75 -3.43 -10.91 -1.15
C THR A 75 -2.51 -10.91 0.07
N PRO A 76 -1.70 -9.86 0.29
CA PRO A 76 -0.90 -9.74 1.50
C PRO A 76 -1.76 -9.81 2.76
N ALA A 77 -1.31 -10.54 3.78
CA ALA A 77 -2.02 -10.66 5.06
C ALA A 77 -1.05 -11.02 6.20
N PRO A 78 -1.29 -10.55 7.45
CA PRO A 78 -2.32 -9.58 7.84
C PRO A 78 -1.98 -8.16 7.36
N LEU A 79 -3.00 -7.36 7.04
CA LEU A 79 -2.89 -5.97 6.63
C LEU A 79 -3.33 -5.03 7.74
N PHE A 80 -2.63 -3.89 7.87
CA PHE A 80 -3.03 -2.77 8.69
C PHE A 80 -3.07 -1.50 7.83
N ASP A 81 -4.27 -1.02 7.53
CA ASP A 81 -4.49 0.20 6.73
C ASP A 81 -4.43 1.44 7.63
N THR A 82 -3.38 2.24 7.45
CA THR A 82 -3.16 3.47 8.24
C THR A 82 -4.25 4.51 8.03
N GLN A 83 -4.89 4.57 6.85
CA GLN A 83 -6.03 5.47 6.60
C GLN A 83 -7.24 5.09 7.45
N ARG A 84 -7.53 3.80 7.58
CA ARG A 84 -8.60 3.29 8.45
C ARG A 84 -8.29 3.48 9.92
N ALA A 85 -7.03 3.26 10.30
CA ALA A 85 -6.58 3.52 11.67
C ALA A 85 -6.80 4.98 12.07
N LEU A 86 -6.45 5.94 11.21
CA LEU A 86 -6.70 7.37 11.43
C LEU A 86 -8.18 7.67 11.61
N ALA A 87 -9.04 7.10 10.77
CA ALA A 87 -10.49 7.29 10.87
C ALA A 87 -11.05 6.73 12.18
N ILE A 88 -10.65 5.51 12.56
CA ILE A 88 -11.10 4.83 13.79
C ILE A 88 -10.58 5.54 15.04
N LEU A 89 -9.39 6.12 14.99
CA LEU A 89 -8.83 6.96 16.07
C LEU A 89 -9.42 8.36 16.14
N GLY A 90 -10.29 8.75 15.17
CA GLY A 90 -10.90 10.09 15.12
C GLY A 90 -9.95 11.18 14.64
N ARG A 91 -8.87 10.82 13.92
CA ARG A 91 -7.84 11.74 13.43
C ARG A 91 -8.05 12.19 11.98
N GLY A 92 -9.16 11.82 11.36
CA GLY A 92 -9.54 12.22 10.01
C GLY A 92 -10.14 11.05 9.22
N PHE A 93 -11.23 11.32 8.50
CA PHE A 93 -11.87 10.35 7.62
C PHE A 93 -11.32 10.51 6.19
N GLY A 94 -10.80 9.41 5.62
CA GLY A 94 -10.28 9.45 4.25
C GLY A 94 -9.04 10.33 4.07
N LEU A 95 -8.25 10.54 5.14
CA LEU A 95 -7.04 11.34 5.08
C LEU A 95 -6.05 10.70 4.10
N GLY A 96 -5.58 11.47 3.11
CA GLY A 96 -4.60 10.99 2.14
C GLY A 96 -3.20 10.87 2.74
N TYR A 97 -2.36 10.04 2.11
CA TYR A 97 -1.01 9.69 2.59
C TYR A 97 -0.15 10.93 2.96
N ARG A 98 -0.08 11.92 2.08
CA ARG A 98 0.72 13.14 2.32
C ARG A 98 0.24 13.94 3.52
N ALA A 99 -1.07 14.09 3.67
CA ALA A 99 -1.64 14.78 4.82
C ALA A 99 -1.37 14.02 6.12
N MET A 100 -1.31 12.69 6.07
CA MET A 100 -0.88 11.87 7.19
C MET A 100 0.59 12.14 7.53
N VAL A 101 1.49 12.14 6.55
CA VAL A 101 2.91 12.41 6.78
C VAL A 101 3.10 13.81 7.35
N GLU A 102 2.52 14.82 6.74
CA GLU A 102 2.59 16.21 7.23
C GLU A 102 2.07 16.34 8.67
N MET A 103 0.96 15.67 9.00
CA MET A 103 0.38 15.68 10.35
C MET A 103 1.32 15.07 11.39
N TYR A 104 2.06 14.02 11.05
CA TYR A 104 2.88 13.26 11.99
C TYR A 104 4.33 13.71 12.06
N THR A 105 4.88 14.22 10.98
CA THR A 105 6.30 14.57 10.88
C THR A 105 6.55 16.06 10.67
N GLY A 106 5.56 16.80 10.18
CA GLY A 106 5.71 18.18 9.73
C GLY A 106 6.34 18.29 8.33
N ASP A 107 6.72 17.17 7.71
CA ASP A 107 7.34 17.16 6.39
C ASP A 107 6.29 17.22 5.28
N VAL A 108 6.57 17.98 4.23
CA VAL A 108 5.73 18.10 3.05
C VAL A 108 6.31 17.30 1.91
N ILE A 109 5.63 16.21 1.53
CA ILE A 109 6.04 15.37 0.40
C ILE A 109 5.63 16.01 -0.92
N SER A 110 6.59 16.10 -1.87
CA SER A 110 6.34 16.61 -3.23
C SER A 110 5.29 15.76 -3.98
N LYS A 111 4.52 16.43 -4.86
CA LYS A 111 3.54 15.76 -5.75
C LYS A 111 4.15 15.31 -7.09
N GLU A 112 5.37 15.69 -7.37
CA GLU A 112 5.95 15.63 -8.71
C GLU A 112 6.01 14.20 -9.28
N GLU A 113 6.29 13.20 -8.44
CA GLU A 113 6.45 11.83 -8.90
C GLU A 113 5.14 11.02 -8.95
N THR A 114 4.03 11.53 -8.43
CA THR A 114 2.72 10.81 -8.43
C THR A 114 2.20 10.49 -9.84
N THR A 115 2.57 11.31 -10.84
CA THR A 115 2.16 11.14 -12.24
C THR A 115 3.31 10.70 -13.15
N SER A 116 4.44 10.34 -12.55
CA SER A 116 5.65 9.89 -13.23
C SER A 116 5.43 8.61 -14.04
N ASP A 117 6.19 8.40 -15.10
CA ASP A 117 6.17 7.12 -15.83
C ASP A 117 7.05 6.09 -15.10
N TRP A 118 6.44 5.37 -14.18
CA TRP A 118 7.10 4.36 -13.36
C TRP A 118 7.56 3.11 -14.12
N LEU A 119 7.09 2.91 -15.38
CA LEU A 119 7.56 1.80 -16.23
C LEU A 119 8.81 2.17 -17.03
N LYS A 120 9.12 3.46 -17.15
CA LYS A 120 10.34 3.90 -17.83
C LYS A 120 11.58 3.45 -17.06
N ARG A 121 12.62 3.04 -17.78
CA ARG A 121 13.92 2.66 -17.21
C ARG A 121 15.07 3.41 -17.90
N PRO A 122 16.12 3.75 -17.14
CA PRO A 122 16.25 3.61 -15.68
C PRO A 122 15.29 4.54 -14.92
N LEU A 123 14.95 4.20 -13.68
CA LEU A 123 14.29 5.12 -12.77
C LEU A 123 15.25 6.26 -12.44
N THR A 124 14.72 7.47 -12.30
CA THR A 124 15.51 8.64 -11.90
C THR A 124 15.80 8.62 -10.40
N ASP A 125 16.85 9.33 -9.97
CA ASP A 125 17.19 9.46 -8.55
C ASP A 125 16.03 10.07 -7.73
N ARG A 126 15.24 10.96 -8.35
CA ARG A 126 14.02 11.51 -7.74
C ARG A 126 12.97 10.44 -7.50
N GLN A 127 12.70 9.59 -8.49
CA GLN A 127 11.77 8.47 -8.35
C GLN A 127 12.23 7.49 -7.27
N LEU A 128 13.52 7.14 -7.26
CA LEU A 128 14.08 6.25 -6.24
C LEU A 128 13.97 6.84 -4.84
N SER A 129 14.30 8.12 -4.68
CA SER A 129 14.19 8.82 -3.40
C SER A 129 12.74 8.93 -2.93
N TYR A 130 11.83 9.27 -3.84
CA TYR A 130 10.40 9.34 -3.57
C TYR A 130 9.87 8.00 -3.07
N ALA A 131 10.08 6.92 -3.82
CA ALA A 131 9.62 5.58 -3.49
C ALA A 131 10.19 5.04 -2.16
N ALA A 132 11.45 5.35 -1.85
CA ALA A 132 12.08 4.98 -0.58
C ALA A 132 11.48 5.75 0.60
N LEU A 133 11.22 7.05 0.44
CA LEU A 133 10.64 7.89 1.48
C LEU A 133 9.19 7.47 1.80
N ASP A 134 8.40 7.12 0.79
CA ASP A 134 7.01 6.71 0.99
C ASP A 134 6.94 5.52 1.97
N VAL A 135 7.70 4.47 1.79
CA VAL A 135 7.67 3.34 2.72
C VAL A 135 8.39 3.60 4.04
N THR A 136 9.35 4.54 4.08
CA THR A 136 10.03 4.93 5.33
C THR A 136 9.06 5.65 6.27
N TYR A 137 8.35 6.66 5.78
CA TYR A 137 7.32 7.35 6.57
C TYR A 137 6.17 6.42 6.93
N LEU A 138 5.73 5.59 5.98
CA LEU A 138 4.66 4.62 6.23
C LEU A 138 5.02 3.66 7.35
N ARG A 139 6.29 3.20 7.39
CA ARG A 139 6.79 2.30 8.44
C ARG A 139 6.77 2.96 9.80
N GLN A 140 7.29 4.18 9.89
CA GLN A 140 7.35 4.95 11.13
C GLN A 140 5.95 5.26 11.69
N ILE A 141 5.12 5.87 10.86
CA ILE A 141 3.78 6.33 11.26
C ILE A 141 2.84 5.14 11.49
N GLY A 142 2.96 4.11 10.65
CA GLY A 142 2.14 2.91 10.74
C GLY A 142 2.37 2.13 12.03
N GLU A 143 3.61 2.06 12.51
CA GLU A 143 3.95 1.45 13.81
C GLU A 143 3.32 2.24 14.96
N GLU A 144 3.48 3.58 14.96
CA GLU A 144 2.87 4.44 15.98
C GLU A 144 1.34 4.32 15.99
N LEU A 145 0.70 4.31 14.81
CA LEU A 145 -0.74 4.13 14.70
C LEU A 145 -1.21 2.76 15.20
N TYR A 146 -0.45 1.72 14.90
CA TYR A 146 -0.75 0.37 15.36
C TYR A 146 -0.73 0.30 16.88
N ASP A 147 0.34 0.79 17.50
CA ASP A 147 0.49 0.81 18.95
C ASP A 147 -0.63 1.66 19.60
N LYS A 148 -0.99 2.79 18.98
CA LYS A 148 -2.10 3.62 19.47
C LYS A 148 -3.45 2.94 19.37
N CYS A 149 -3.69 2.16 18.33
CA CYS A 149 -4.90 1.34 18.20
C CYS A 149 -4.93 0.23 19.25
N GLU A 150 -3.79 -0.37 19.58
CA GLU A 150 -3.66 -1.39 20.62
C GLU A 150 -3.93 -0.80 22.01
N GLU A 151 -3.28 0.32 22.37
CA GLU A 151 -3.51 1.05 23.62
C GLU A 151 -4.97 1.45 23.84
N THR A 152 -5.64 1.88 22.78
CA THR A 152 -7.06 2.33 22.84
C THR A 152 -8.06 1.18 22.64
N GLN A 153 -7.61 -0.06 22.56
CA GLN A 153 -8.42 -1.27 22.32
C GLN A 153 -9.23 -1.23 21.01
N ARG A 154 -8.72 -0.52 19.99
CA ARG A 154 -9.37 -0.34 18.68
C ARG A 154 -8.71 -1.15 17.55
N LEU A 155 -7.61 -1.84 17.87
CA LEU A 155 -6.84 -2.58 16.87
C LEU A 155 -7.68 -3.62 16.12
N ALA A 156 -8.52 -4.37 16.85
CA ALA A 156 -9.38 -5.39 16.24
C ALA A 156 -10.33 -4.78 15.18
N TRP A 157 -10.84 -3.57 15.42
CA TRP A 157 -11.72 -2.89 14.46
C TRP A 157 -10.97 -2.50 13.18
N VAL A 158 -9.73 -2.01 13.31
CA VAL A 158 -8.92 -1.66 12.13
C VAL A 158 -8.60 -2.91 11.32
N LEU A 159 -8.15 -3.98 11.96
CA LEU A 159 -7.80 -5.23 11.28
C LEU A 159 -9.02 -5.87 10.59
N GLU A 160 -10.18 -5.90 11.26
CA GLU A 160 -11.42 -6.42 10.69
C GLU A 160 -11.89 -5.59 9.48
N ASP A 161 -11.87 -4.26 9.61
CA ASP A 161 -12.30 -3.37 8.54
C ASP A 161 -11.35 -3.43 7.33
N THR A 162 -10.04 -3.53 7.58
CA THR A 162 -9.05 -3.74 6.53
C THR A 162 -9.23 -5.11 5.85
N ALA A 163 -9.49 -6.17 6.61
CA ALA A 163 -9.72 -7.51 6.06
C ALA A 163 -10.94 -7.55 5.11
N ARG A 164 -11.97 -6.74 5.36
CA ARG A 164 -13.13 -6.63 4.46
C ARG A 164 -12.78 -6.15 3.06
N LEU A 165 -11.71 -5.35 2.91
CA LEU A 165 -11.22 -4.94 1.58
C LEU A 165 -10.73 -6.14 0.76
N THR A 166 -10.09 -7.11 1.43
CA THR A 166 -9.52 -8.29 0.77
C THR A 166 -10.59 -9.28 0.32
N PHE A 167 -11.71 -9.37 1.04
CA PHE A 167 -12.82 -10.27 0.71
C PHE A 167 -13.79 -9.68 -0.33
N GLY A 168 -13.95 -8.35 -0.37
CA GLY A 168 -14.89 -7.66 -1.28
C GLY A 168 -14.48 -7.69 -2.75
N GLY A 169 -13.21 -7.99 -3.06
CA GLY A 169 -12.67 -8.02 -4.42
C GLY A 169 -12.86 -9.33 -5.19
N ARG A 170 -13.17 -10.43 -4.54
CA ARG A 170 -13.19 -11.78 -5.14
C ARG A 170 -14.57 -12.33 -5.51
N GLY A 171 -15.65 -11.61 -5.22
CA GLY A 171 -17.01 -12.07 -5.53
C GLY A 171 -17.52 -11.61 -6.89
N PRO A 172 -18.54 -12.28 -7.45
CA PRO A 172 -19.23 -11.87 -8.70
C PRO A 172 -19.70 -10.41 -8.65
N ALA A 173 -20.07 -9.91 -7.48
CA ALA A 173 -20.50 -8.53 -7.25
C ALA A 173 -19.36 -7.50 -7.43
N ALA A 174 -18.09 -7.88 -7.25
CA ALA A 174 -16.96 -6.99 -7.48
C ALA A 174 -16.74 -6.74 -8.97
N LYS A 175 -16.95 -7.75 -9.82
CA LYS A 175 -16.95 -7.59 -11.28
C LYS A 175 -18.06 -6.64 -11.75
N PHE A 176 -19.22 -6.68 -11.11
CA PHE A 176 -20.34 -5.77 -11.41
C PHE A 176 -20.05 -4.32 -10.96
N LYS A 177 -19.43 -4.12 -9.79
CA LYS A 177 -19.07 -2.77 -9.32
C LYS A 177 -18.01 -2.10 -10.19
N SER A 178 -17.06 -2.85 -10.76
CA SER A 178 -16.08 -2.30 -11.68
C SER A 178 -16.69 -1.93 -13.05
N ALA A 179 -17.65 -2.71 -13.53
CA ALA A 179 -18.39 -2.40 -14.77
C ALA A 179 -19.28 -1.15 -14.61
N TRP A 180 -19.85 -0.91 -13.42
CA TRP A 180 -20.67 0.28 -13.14
C TRP A 180 -19.87 1.58 -13.06
N LYS A 181 -18.56 1.52 -12.79
CA LYS A 181 -17.67 2.70 -12.80
C LYS A 181 -17.27 3.16 -14.22
N MET A 182 -17.58 2.40 -15.25
CA MET A 182 -17.39 2.84 -16.63
C MET A 182 -18.44 3.90 -16.95
N LYS A 183 -18.02 5.18 -16.98
CA LYS A 183 -18.88 6.26 -17.51
C LYS A 183 -19.19 5.92 -18.96
N PRO A 184 -20.46 6.00 -19.39
CA PRO A 184 -20.77 5.96 -20.81
C PRO A 184 -20.06 7.12 -21.50
N ARG A 185 -19.47 6.84 -22.67
CA ARG A 185 -18.88 7.88 -23.56
C ARG A 185 -19.97 8.75 -24.10
#